data_614a69262c768886247b936126db9e32
#
_entry.id   614a69262c768886247b936126db9e32
#
_cell.length_a   1.000
_cell.length_b   1.000
_cell.length_c   1.000
_cell.angle_alpha   90.00
_cell.angle_beta   90.00
_cell.angle_gamma   90.00
#
_symmetry.space_group_name_H-M   'P 1'
#
loop_
_entity.id
_entity.type
_entity.pdbx_description
1 polymer ?
#
loop_
_entity_poly.entity_id
_entity_poly.type
_entity_poly.pdbx_seq_one_letter_code
_entity_poly.pdbx_strand_id
1 'polypeptide(L)'
;MKRTFFFALLLLCMDSLGHAQNGVHKDYYRSAIKAIQTDNPAELAANMKYINNVDSFIPLDSDHSYSLLGYACLYKNKPAIQKLIAMKANIDEVFSDEVFIYDALYMAIDNEDEGLVKQLLAMGADPNRPYNENGLCPLVASCYVNNVAMASLLLKYGAKANGLGNLGGDYIECPLIKAAIEGNKDMVLLLLKHGAKKGIKDEEGRTALYYAKQQKNTSIIQILEKAPGN
;
A
#
# COMPACT_ATOMS: atom_id res chain seq x y z
N MET A 1 -8.18 -11.17 13.39
CA MET A 1 -8.22 -12.65 13.50
C MET A 1 -8.77 -13.38 12.25
N LYS A 2 -9.01 -12.72 11.10
CA LYS A 2 -9.49 -13.37 9.85
C LYS A 2 -8.41 -13.51 8.76
N ARG A 3 -7.25 -12.86 8.89
CA ARG A 3 -6.16 -12.92 7.88
C ARG A 3 -5.28 -14.19 7.97
N THR A 4 -5.22 -14.86 9.11
CA THR A 4 -4.38 -16.06 9.29
C THR A 4 -4.97 -17.33 8.67
N PHE A 5 -6.27 -17.36 8.38
CA PHE A 5 -6.91 -18.53 7.75
C PHE A 5 -6.79 -18.57 6.22
N PHE A 6 -6.53 -17.42 5.61
CA PHE A 6 -6.37 -17.33 4.14
C PHE A 6 -5.04 -17.95 3.67
N PHE A 7 -3.99 -17.89 4.50
CA PHE A 7 -2.67 -18.42 4.16
C PHE A 7 -2.58 -19.95 4.08
N ALA A 8 -3.43 -20.69 4.80
CA ALA A 8 -3.39 -22.15 4.81
C ALA A 8 -4.11 -22.77 3.59
N LEU A 9 -5.07 -22.07 2.99
CA LEU A 9 -5.80 -22.57 1.81
C LEU A 9 -5.02 -22.36 0.51
N LEU A 10 -4.09 -21.41 0.47
CA LEU A 10 -3.30 -21.03 -0.70
C LEU A 10 -2.29 -22.13 -1.13
N LEU A 11 -1.83 -22.95 -0.19
CA LEU A 11 -0.87 -24.03 -0.48
C LEU A 11 -1.47 -25.20 -1.28
N LEU A 12 -2.79 -25.36 -1.30
CA LEU A 12 -3.48 -26.46 -1.93
C LEU A 12 -3.99 -26.17 -3.37
N CYS A 13 -4.09 -24.91 -3.78
CA CYS A 13 -4.61 -24.55 -5.11
C CYS A 13 -3.56 -24.53 -6.23
N MET A 14 -2.26 -24.57 -5.92
CA MET A 14 -1.21 -24.51 -6.94
C MET A 14 -1.06 -25.79 -7.78
N ASP A 15 -1.63 -26.91 -7.34
CA ASP A 15 -1.51 -28.20 -8.05
C ASP A 15 -2.58 -28.44 -9.13
N SER A 16 -3.63 -27.57 -9.23
CA SER A 16 -4.80 -27.85 -10.09
C SER A 16 -4.87 -27.06 -11.40
N LEU A 17 -3.97 -26.11 -11.67
CA LEU A 17 -3.99 -25.33 -12.92
C LEU A 17 -3.07 -25.93 -13.99
N GLY A 18 -3.49 -27.07 -14.49
CA GLY A 18 -2.94 -27.71 -15.68
C GLY A 18 -3.59 -27.18 -16.97
N HIS A 19 -2.75 -27.08 -18.00
CA HIS A 19 -3.03 -27.01 -19.45
C HIS A 19 -3.34 -25.64 -20.05
N ALA A 20 -2.36 -25.02 -20.68
CA ALA A 20 -2.15 -24.84 -22.10
C ALA A 20 -1.07 -23.84 -22.48
N GLN A 21 -0.21 -24.25 -23.38
CA GLN A 21 0.69 -23.52 -24.29
C GLN A 21 1.85 -22.68 -23.71
N ASN A 22 3.06 -23.13 -24.00
CA ASN A 22 4.42 -22.68 -23.70
C ASN A 22 5.00 -23.16 -22.35
N GLY A 23 5.12 -24.50 -22.19
CA GLY A 23 5.45 -25.17 -20.94
C GLY A 23 6.76 -24.74 -20.26
N VAL A 24 7.81 -24.36 -21.00
CA VAL A 24 9.14 -24.13 -20.41
C VAL A 24 9.21 -22.80 -19.66
N HIS A 25 8.58 -21.72 -20.15
CA HIS A 25 8.60 -20.41 -19.47
C HIS A 25 7.72 -20.38 -18.20
N LYS A 26 6.60 -21.11 -18.20
CA LYS A 26 5.69 -21.16 -17.04
C LYS A 26 6.33 -21.79 -15.80
N ASP A 27 7.22 -22.75 -15.99
CA ASP A 27 7.86 -23.46 -14.87
C ASP A 27 8.85 -22.56 -14.12
N TYR A 28 9.59 -21.69 -14.81
CA TYR A 28 10.52 -20.77 -14.15
C TYR A 28 9.81 -19.72 -13.30
N TYR A 29 8.67 -19.19 -13.73
CA TYR A 29 7.87 -18.27 -12.92
C TYR A 29 7.30 -18.94 -11.67
N ARG A 30 6.75 -20.14 -11.80
CA ARG A 30 6.24 -20.92 -10.66
C ARG A 30 7.35 -21.26 -9.67
N SER A 31 8.51 -21.65 -10.18
CA SER A 31 9.68 -21.93 -9.35
C SER A 31 10.20 -20.65 -8.67
N ALA A 32 10.18 -19.51 -9.35
CA ALA A 32 10.53 -18.22 -8.76
C ALA A 32 9.55 -17.82 -7.64
N ILE A 33 8.23 -17.98 -7.86
CA ILE A 33 7.21 -17.74 -6.83
C ILE A 33 7.43 -18.65 -5.62
N LYS A 34 7.68 -19.93 -5.84
CA LYS A 34 7.98 -20.87 -4.76
C LYS A 34 9.24 -20.46 -3.99
N ALA A 35 10.28 -20.02 -4.69
CA ALA A 35 11.50 -19.50 -4.07
C ALA A 35 11.23 -18.25 -3.24
N ILE A 36 10.33 -17.36 -3.69
CA ILE A 36 9.87 -16.19 -2.93
C ILE A 36 9.12 -16.63 -1.67
N GLN A 37 8.20 -17.59 -1.79
CA GLN A 37 7.39 -18.10 -0.68
C GLN A 37 8.25 -18.78 0.39
N THR A 38 9.29 -19.49 -0.01
CA THR A 38 10.17 -20.26 0.89
C THR A 38 11.42 -19.49 1.32
N ASP A 39 11.52 -18.21 0.98
CA ASP A 39 12.68 -17.35 1.22
C ASP A 39 13.99 -18.00 0.75
N ASN A 40 14.00 -18.51 -0.48
CA ASN A 40 15.17 -19.15 -1.10
C ASN A 40 15.80 -18.23 -2.17
N PRO A 41 16.70 -17.33 -1.80
CA PRO A 41 17.31 -16.36 -2.74
C PRO A 41 18.18 -17.01 -3.81
N ALA A 42 18.78 -18.17 -3.54
CA ALA A 42 19.61 -18.89 -4.51
C ALA A 42 18.75 -19.48 -5.64
N GLU A 43 17.62 -20.10 -5.31
CA GLU A 43 16.67 -20.65 -6.27
C GLU A 43 16.00 -19.52 -7.07
N LEU A 44 15.62 -18.41 -6.40
CA LEU A 44 15.12 -17.22 -7.09
C LEU A 44 16.13 -16.71 -8.11
N ALA A 45 17.39 -16.53 -7.73
CA ALA A 45 18.44 -16.06 -8.63
C ALA A 45 18.69 -17.01 -9.81
N ALA A 46 18.57 -18.31 -9.60
CA ALA A 46 18.70 -19.32 -10.65
C ALA A 46 17.56 -19.21 -11.69
N ASN A 47 16.32 -19.05 -11.22
CA ASN A 47 15.14 -18.93 -12.09
C ASN A 47 15.11 -17.60 -12.86
N MET A 48 15.54 -16.50 -12.23
CA MET A 48 15.57 -15.18 -12.84
C MET A 48 16.39 -15.10 -14.13
N LYS A 49 17.33 -16.02 -14.35
CA LYS A 49 18.11 -16.09 -15.59
C LYS A 49 17.27 -16.45 -16.83
N TYR A 50 16.14 -17.10 -16.61
CA TYR A 50 15.26 -17.60 -17.66
C TYR A 50 13.94 -16.81 -17.75
N ILE A 51 13.76 -15.82 -16.89
CA ILE A 51 12.59 -14.93 -16.88
C ILE A 51 12.90 -13.69 -17.70
N ASN A 52 12.25 -13.57 -18.85
CA ASN A 52 12.48 -12.47 -19.79
C ASN A 52 11.74 -11.19 -19.41
N ASN A 53 10.61 -11.31 -18.72
CA ASN A 53 9.80 -10.17 -18.28
C ASN A 53 9.43 -10.34 -16.81
N VAL A 54 10.06 -9.57 -15.94
CA VAL A 54 9.83 -9.61 -14.48
C VAL A 54 8.46 -9.06 -14.08
N ASP A 55 7.83 -8.28 -14.96
CA ASP A 55 6.52 -7.64 -14.75
C ASP A 55 5.36 -8.46 -15.32
N SER A 56 5.63 -9.69 -15.79
CA SER A 56 4.56 -10.59 -16.22
C SER A 56 3.62 -10.92 -15.05
N PHE A 57 2.32 -10.81 -15.32
CA PHE A 57 1.31 -11.26 -14.37
C PHE A 57 1.20 -12.78 -14.37
N ILE A 58 1.26 -13.36 -13.20
CA ILE A 58 1.15 -14.81 -12.98
C ILE A 58 -0.09 -15.03 -12.11
N PRO A 59 -1.06 -15.86 -12.58
CA PRO A 59 -2.26 -16.15 -11.79
C PRO A 59 -1.90 -16.83 -10.48
N LEU A 60 -2.49 -16.34 -9.39
CA LEU A 60 -2.52 -16.98 -8.10
C LEU A 60 -3.70 -17.95 -8.01
N ASP A 61 -4.86 -17.47 -8.42
CA ASP A 61 -6.13 -18.18 -8.49
C ASP A 61 -6.96 -17.68 -9.71
N SER A 62 -8.29 -17.92 -9.73
CA SER A 62 -9.17 -17.45 -10.80
C SER A 62 -9.27 -15.94 -10.88
N ASP A 63 -9.12 -15.24 -9.76
CA ASP A 63 -9.49 -13.84 -9.62
C ASP A 63 -8.27 -12.93 -9.38
N HIS A 64 -7.13 -13.52 -8.98
CA HIS A 64 -5.94 -12.77 -8.62
C HIS A 64 -4.73 -13.13 -9.48
N SER A 65 -4.06 -12.10 -9.97
CA SER A 65 -2.78 -12.22 -10.69
C SER A 65 -1.81 -11.18 -10.19
N TYR A 66 -0.56 -11.57 -9.97
CA TYR A 66 0.49 -10.69 -9.47
C TYR A 66 1.75 -10.80 -10.34
N SER A 67 2.51 -9.71 -10.43
CA SER A 67 3.89 -9.76 -10.89
C SER A 67 4.78 -10.45 -9.84
N LEU A 68 6.01 -10.79 -10.19
CA LEU A 68 6.95 -11.32 -9.20
C LEU A 68 7.20 -10.35 -8.04
N LEU A 69 7.20 -9.04 -8.31
CA LEU A 69 7.31 -8.01 -7.27
C LEU A 69 6.07 -8.04 -6.36
N GLY A 70 4.87 -8.19 -6.94
CA GLY A 70 3.63 -8.36 -6.17
C GLY A 70 3.68 -9.56 -5.25
N TYR A 71 4.14 -10.72 -5.74
CA TYR A 71 4.35 -11.90 -4.89
C TYR A 71 5.37 -11.65 -3.78
N ALA A 72 6.50 -11.00 -4.10
CA ALA A 72 7.52 -10.69 -3.09
C ALA A 72 6.98 -9.78 -1.99
N CYS A 73 6.14 -8.80 -2.33
CA CYS A 73 5.45 -7.95 -1.37
C CYS A 73 4.42 -8.73 -0.54
N LEU A 74 3.60 -9.56 -1.19
CA LEU A 74 2.58 -10.39 -0.53
C LEU A 74 3.21 -11.31 0.52
N TYR A 75 4.33 -11.94 0.21
CA TYR A 75 5.07 -12.83 1.12
C TYR A 75 6.07 -12.10 2.02
N LYS A 76 6.13 -10.77 1.99
CA LYS A 76 7.04 -9.93 2.80
C LYS A 76 8.52 -10.30 2.63
N ASN A 77 8.89 -10.81 1.45
CA ASN A 77 10.24 -11.28 1.15
C ASN A 77 11.12 -10.10 0.73
N LYS A 78 11.75 -9.42 1.70
CA LYS A 78 12.62 -8.27 1.46
C LYS A 78 13.78 -8.54 0.50
N PRO A 79 14.53 -9.65 0.61
CA PRO A 79 15.59 -9.98 -0.34
C PRO A 79 15.08 -10.10 -1.79
N ALA A 80 13.93 -10.75 -1.97
CA ALA A 80 13.30 -10.86 -3.28
C ALA A 80 12.86 -9.50 -3.83
N ILE A 81 12.23 -8.66 -3.01
CA ILE A 81 11.84 -7.29 -3.38
C ILE A 81 13.06 -6.51 -3.86
N GLN A 82 14.16 -6.49 -3.09
CA GLN A 82 15.37 -5.78 -3.46
C GLN A 82 15.99 -6.31 -4.75
N LYS A 83 15.97 -7.63 -4.95
CA LYS A 83 16.48 -8.27 -6.16
C LYS A 83 15.66 -7.87 -7.38
N LEU A 84 14.33 -7.92 -7.29
CA LEU A 84 13.42 -7.59 -8.40
C LEU A 84 13.53 -6.10 -8.76
N ILE A 85 13.60 -5.23 -7.76
CA ILE A 85 13.82 -3.80 -7.95
C ILE A 85 15.18 -3.54 -8.65
N ALA A 86 16.26 -4.23 -8.23
CA ALA A 86 17.56 -4.12 -8.89
C ALA A 86 17.52 -4.59 -10.36
N MET A 87 16.58 -5.47 -10.71
CA MET A 87 16.30 -5.91 -12.07
C MET A 87 15.34 -4.99 -12.83
N LYS A 88 15.02 -3.82 -12.26
CA LYS A 88 14.11 -2.80 -12.82
C LYS A 88 12.66 -3.30 -12.99
N ALA A 89 12.20 -4.18 -12.09
CA ALA A 89 10.78 -4.46 -11.98
C ALA A 89 10.00 -3.14 -11.81
N ASN A 90 8.85 -3.06 -12.44
CA ASN A 90 7.99 -1.89 -12.36
C ASN A 90 7.46 -1.72 -10.93
N ILE A 91 7.96 -0.70 -10.21
CA ILE A 91 7.59 -0.44 -8.82
C ILE A 91 6.17 0.10 -8.68
N ASP A 92 5.63 0.65 -9.77
CA ASP A 92 4.27 1.15 -9.86
C ASP A 92 3.32 0.13 -10.50
N GLU A 93 3.76 -1.13 -10.66
CA GLU A 93 2.89 -2.21 -11.09
C GLU A 93 1.76 -2.39 -10.09
N VAL A 94 0.54 -2.39 -10.59
CA VAL A 94 -0.65 -2.54 -9.75
C VAL A 94 -1.17 -3.96 -9.81
N PHE A 95 -1.57 -4.46 -8.68
CA PHE A 95 -2.37 -5.68 -8.55
C PHE A 95 -3.68 -5.29 -7.89
N SER A 96 -4.76 -5.89 -8.31
CA SER A 96 -6.10 -5.60 -7.80
C SER A 96 -6.75 -6.86 -7.25
N ASP A 97 -7.49 -6.70 -6.17
CA ASP A 97 -8.63 -7.55 -5.89
C ASP A 97 -9.90 -6.84 -6.39
N GLU A 98 -11.09 -7.37 -6.09
CA GLU A 98 -12.35 -6.80 -6.56
C GLU A 98 -12.63 -5.37 -6.02
N VAL A 99 -11.93 -4.94 -4.98
CA VAL A 99 -12.24 -3.71 -4.21
C VAL A 99 -11.09 -2.71 -4.24
N PHE A 100 -9.84 -3.16 -4.22
CA PHE A 100 -8.68 -2.31 -4.07
C PHE A 100 -7.63 -2.55 -5.14
N ILE A 101 -6.92 -1.47 -5.46
CA ILE A 101 -5.72 -1.50 -6.27
C ILE A 101 -4.51 -1.39 -5.33
N TYR A 102 -3.57 -2.29 -5.45
CA TYR A 102 -2.36 -2.33 -4.63
C TYR A 102 -1.13 -2.15 -5.50
N ASP A 103 -0.09 -1.58 -4.93
CA ASP A 103 1.26 -1.58 -5.48
C ASP A 103 2.28 -1.93 -4.39
N ALA A 104 3.57 -1.95 -4.76
CA ALA A 104 4.63 -2.24 -3.81
C ALA A 104 4.67 -1.24 -2.64
N LEU A 105 4.34 0.03 -2.90
CA LEU A 105 4.32 1.08 -1.87
C LEU A 105 3.18 0.86 -0.88
N TYR A 106 1.96 0.53 -1.36
CA TYR A 106 0.86 0.18 -0.46
C TYR A 106 1.21 -1.01 0.44
N MET A 107 1.75 -2.07 -0.18
CA MET A 107 2.13 -3.28 0.57
C MET A 107 3.22 -3.01 1.62
N ALA A 108 4.17 -2.11 1.32
CA ALA A 108 5.19 -1.69 2.28
C ALA A 108 4.58 -0.90 3.44
N ILE A 109 3.56 -0.06 3.18
CA ILE A 109 2.82 0.70 4.19
C ILE A 109 1.98 -0.25 5.06
N ASP A 110 1.21 -1.15 4.46
CA ASP A 110 0.37 -2.13 5.20
C ASP A 110 1.20 -3.08 6.06
N ASN A 111 2.43 -3.36 5.63
CA ASN A 111 3.40 -4.15 6.38
C ASN A 111 4.18 -3.35 7.43
N GLU A 112 3.96 -2.05 7.52
CA GLU A 112 4.66 -1.11 8.39
C GLU A 112 6.19 -1.11 8.18
N ASP A 113 6.65 -1.37 6.95
CA ASP A 113 8.06 -1.42 6.61
C ASP A 113 8.57 -0.05 6.13
N GLU A 114 8.92 0.82 7.09
CA GLU A 114 9.45 2.17 6.81
C GLU A 114 10.71 2.15 5.92
N GLY A 115 11.55 1.14 6.09
CA GLY A 115 12.76 0.99 5.29
C GLY A 115 12.45 0.75 3.81
N LEU A 116 11.48 -0.12 3.54
CA LEU A 116 11.02 -0.40 2.18
C LEU A 116 10.25 0.79 1.60
N VAL A 117 9.37 1.44 2.38
CA VAL A 117 8.68 2.68 1.96
C VAL A 117 9.70 3.74 1.51
N LYS A 118 10.74 3.99 2.33
CA LYS A 118 11.80 4.94 1.98
C LYS A 118 12.54 4.55 0.70
N GLN A 119 12.83 3.27 0.52
CA GLN A 119 13.50 2.77 -0.68
C GLN A 119 12.65 2.95 -1.93
N LEU A 120 11.38 2.55 -1.89
CA LEU A 120 10.45 2.67 -3.02
C LEU A 120 10.26 4.14 -3.42
N LEU A 121 10.04 5.03 -2.45
CA LEU A 121 9.92 6.48 -2.70
C LEU A 121 11.20 7.07 -3.30
N ALA A 122 12.38 6.66 -2.81
CA ALA A 122 13.66 7.11 -3.37
C ALA A 122 13.88 6.63 -4.81
N MET A 123 13.22 5.57 -5.22
CA MET A 123 13.25 5.02 -6.58
C MET A 123 12.15 5.59 -7.49
N GLY A 124 11.30 6.47 -6.98
CA GLY A 124 10.31 7.18 -7.76
C GLY A 124 8.90 6.61 -7.67
N ALA A 125 8.59 5.72 -6.72
CA ALA A 125 7.21 5.30 -6.46
C ALA A 125 6.32 6.51 -6.22
N ASP A 126 5.12 6.53 -6.82
CA ASP A 126 4.19 7.67 -6.73
C ASP A 126 3.54 7.76 -5.34
N PRO A 127 3.86 8.79 -4.51
CA PRO A 127 3.27 8.95 -3.19
C PRO A 127 1.80 9.40 -3.22
N ASN A 128 1.25 9.65 -4.42
CA ASN A 128 -0.12 10.12 -4.64
C ASN A 128 -0.98 9.16 -5.47
N ARG A 129 -0.54 7.91 -5.63
CA ARG A 129 -1.33 6.91 -6.36
C ARG A 129 -2.66 6.66 -5.64
N PRO A 130 -3.81 6.72 -6.35
CA PRO A 130 -5.09 6.30 -5.78
C PRO A 130 -5.18 4.78 -5.74
N TYR A 131 -5.70 4.25 -4.63
CA TYR A 131 -5.93 2.81 -4.43
C TYR A 131 -7.41 2.44 -4.50
N ASN A 132 -8.29 3.42 -4.46
CA ASN A 132 -9.73 3.29 -4.69
C ASN A 132 -10.37 4.62 -5.11
N GLU A 133 -11.65 4.58 -5.46
CA GLU A 133 -12.42 5.75 -5.89
C GLU A 133 -12.72 6.74 -4.77
N ASN A 134 -12.59 6.33 -3.51
CA ASN A 134 -12.78 7.20 -2.33
C ASN A 134 -11.55 8.06 -2.02
N GLY A 135 -10.46 7.91 -2.79
CA GLY A 135 -9.23 8.67 -2.62
C GLY A 135 -8.26 8.07 -1.61
N LEU A 136 -8.40 6.79 -1.27
CA LEU A 136 -7.36 6.09 -0.53
C LEU A 136 -6.05 6.20 -1.29
N CYS A 137 -5.01 6.69 -0.62
CA CYS A 137 -3.68 6.91 -1.17
C CYS A 137 -2.62 6.60 -0.11
N PRO A 138 -1.32 6.55 -0.45
CA PRO A 138 -0.25 6.24 0.49
C PRO A 138 -0.33 7.02 1.81
N LEU A 139 -0.60 8.33 1.77
CA LEU A 139 -0.70 9.14 2.98
C LEU A 139 -1.91 8.75 3.85
N VAL A 140 -3.07 8.49 3.24
CA VAL A 140 -4.25 8.01 3.98
C VAL A 140 -3.99 6.63 4.56
N ALA A 141 -3.36 5.72 3.79
CA ALA A 141 -2.98 4.39 4.28
C ALA A 141 -2.06 4.48 5.50
N SER A 142 -1.09 5.42 5.51
CA SER A 142 -0.22 5.65 6.68
C SER A 142 -0.99 6.14 7.91
N CYS A 143 -2.10 6.87 7.72
CA CYS A 143 -3.00 7.25 8.82
C CYS A 143 -3.77 6.03 9.36
N TYR A 144 -4.16 5.08 8.49
CA TYR A 144 -4.83 3.84 8.92
C TYR A 144 -3.92 2.95 9.78
N VAL A 145 -2.65 2.81 9.41
CA VAL A 145 -1.66 2.07 10.22
C VAL A 145 -1.10 2.92 11.37
N ASN A 146 -1.57 4.16 11.50
CA ASN A 146 -1.23 5.09 12.57
C ASN A 146 0.28 5.39 12.70
N ASN A 147 1.03 5.35 11.59
CA ASN A 147 2.49 5.50 11.56
C ASN A 147 2.90 6.92 11.12
N VAL A 148 3.25 7.76 12.10
CA VAL A 148 3.64 9.18 11.88
C VAL A 148 4.96 9.31 11.11
N ALA A 149 5.92 8.42 11.35
CA ALA A 149 7.20 8.44 10.65
C ALA A 149 7.03 8.16 9.17
N MET A 150 6.18 7.19 8.84
CA MET A 150 5.82 6.84 7.47
C MET A 150 5.08 7.98 6.76
N ALA A 151 4.09 8.60 7.43
CA ALA A 151 3.41 9.80 6.92
C ALA A 151 4.39 10.95 6.65
N SER A 152 5.36 11.14 7.54
CA SER A 152 6.42 12.16 7.37
C SER A 152 7.31 11.87 6.15
N LEU A 153 7.65 10.61 5.91
CA LEU A 153 8.37 10.20 4.70
C LEU A 153 7.56 10.52 3.44
N LEU A 154 6.30 10.10 3.40
CA LEU A 154 5.41 10.34 2.26
C LEU A 154 5.27 11.82 1.95
N LEU A 155 5.03 12.66 2.96
CA LEU A 155 4.95 14.11 2.81
C LEU A 155 6.27 14.73 2.31
N LYS A 156 7.42 14.23 2.78
CA LYS A 156 8.74 14.65 2.29
C LYS A 156 8.93 14.34 0.80
N TYR A 157 8.35 13.24 0.32
CA TYR A 157 8.42 12.83 -1.08
C TYR A 157 7.25 13.36 -1.93
N GLY A 158 6.47 14.33 -1.42
CA GLY A 158 5.48 15.05 -2.21
C GLY A 158 4.05 14.50 -2.12
N ALA A 159 3.74 13.69 -1.10
CA ALA A 159 2.36 13.33 -0.83
C ALA A 159 1.51 14.58 -0.53
N LYS A 160 0.29 14.63 -1.09
CA LYS A 160 -0.65 15.73 -0.88
C LYS A 160 -1.24 15.66 0.52
N ALA A 161 -0.96 16.64 1.37
CA ALA A 161 -1.42 16.67 2.77
C ALA A 161 -2.95 16.64 2.93
N ASN A 162 -3.69 17.03 1.90
CA ASN A 162 -5.16 16.95 1.87
C ASN A 162 -5.71 15.63 1.30
N GLY A 163 -4.84 14.71 0.91
CA GLY A 163 -5.23 13.53 0.14
C GLY A 163 -5.60 13.87 -1.31
N LEU A 164 -6.34 13.00 -1.94
CA LEU A 164 -6.72 13.11 -3.36
C LEU A 164 -8.13 13.67 -3.55
N GLY A 165 -8.95 13.72 -2.51
CA GLY A 165 -10.37 14.01 -2.59
C GLY A 165 -11.17 12.82 -3.13
N ASN A 166 -12.45 13.06 -3.43
CA ASN A 166 -13.33 12.04 -4.03
C ASN A 166 -12.99 11.86 -5.51
N LEU A 167 -12.78 10.63 -5.93
CA LEU A 167 -12.45 10.23 -7.30
C LEU A 167 -13.62 9.51 -7.98
N GLY A 168 -14.82 9.55 -7.38
CA GLY A 168 -16.03 8.91 -7.89
C GLY A 168 -16.66 7.91 -6.93
N GLY A 169 -16.04 7.67 -5.77
CA GLY A 169 -16.54 6.75 -4.75
C GLY A 169 -17.62 7.35 -3.85
N ASP A 170 -18.11 6.53 -2.94
CA ASP A 170 -19.23 6.85 -2.04
C ASP A 170 -18.84 7.79 -0.89
N TYR A 171 -17.53 7.91 -0.58
CA TYR A 171 -17.04 8.76 0.52
C TYR A 171 -15.63 9.31 0.22
N ILE A 172 -15.15 10.25 1.05
CA ILE A 172 -13.86 10.90 0.89
C ILE A 172 -12.84 10.40 1.93
N GLU A 173 -11.74 9.85 1.44
CA GLU A 173 -10.58 9.51 2.27
C GLU A 173 -9.72 10.77 2.50
N CYS A 174 -9.85 11.40 3.66
CA CYS A 174 -9.10 12.59 4.03
C CYS A 174 -8.09 12.29 5.15
N PRO A 175 -6.78 12.54 4.95
CA PRO A 175 -5.76 12.26 5.97
C PRO A 175 -6.04 12.93 7.31
N LEU A 176 -6.47 14.20 7.33
CA LEU A 176 -6.71 14.94 8.56
C LEU A 176 -7.96 14.43 9.32
N ILE A 177 -9.01 14.06 8.58
CA ILE A 177 -10.21 13.44 9.16
C ILE A 177 -9.82 12.09 9.77
N LYS A 178 -9.09 11.27 9.02
CA LYS A 178 -8.66 9.95 9.51
C LYS A 178 -7.78 10.06 10.76
N ALA A 179 -6.80 10.97 10.75
CA ALA A 179 -5.95 11.22 11.92
C ALA A 179 -6.75 11.67 13.16
N ALA A 180 -7.83 12.46 12.96
CA ALA A 180 -8.71 12.88 14.05
C ALA A 180 -9.57 11.71 14.55
N ILE A 181 -10.05 10.83 13.68
CA ILE A 181 -10.79 9.60 14.04
C ILE A 181 -9.89 8.65 14.84
N GLU A 182 -8.63 8.45 14.43
CA GLU A 182 -7.68 7.61 15.17
C GLU A 182 -7.16 8.25 16.45
N GLY A 183 -7.49 9.52 16.69
CA GLY A 183 -7.07 10.25 17.89
C GLY A 183 -5.57 10.53 17.95
N ASN A 184 -4.86 10.46 16.81
CA ASN A 184 -3.41 10.66 16.74
C ASN A 184 -3.06 12.14 16.65
N LYS A 185 -2.73 12.73 17.79
CA LYS A 185 -2.33 14.13 17.93
C LYS A 185 -1.11 14.48 17.06
N ASP A 186 -0.10 13.61 17.04
CA ASP A 186 1.16 13.89 16.32
C ASP A 186 0.94 13.83 14.81
N MET A 187 0.09 12.92 14.33
CA MET A 187 -0.35 12.86 12.93
C MET A 187 -1.10 14.14 12.54
N VAL A 188 -2.04 14.61 13.38
CA VAL A 188 -2.77 15.86 13.15
C VAL A 188 -1.82 17.04 13.05
N LEU A 189 -0.85 17.17 13.96
CA LEU A 189 0.16 18.23 13.94
C LEU A 189 1.05 18.15 12.69
N LEU A 190 1.48 16.95 12.30
CA LEU A 190 2.28 16.72 11.10
C LEU A 190 1.52 17.19 9.85
N LEU A 191 0.28 16.75 9.70
CA LEU A 191 -0.55 17.10 8.53
C LEU A 191 -0.80 18.60 8.44
N LEU A 192 -1.15 19.25 9.56
CA LEU A 192 -1.34 20.71 9.61
C LEU A 192 -0.06 21.48 9.26
N LYS A 193 1.10 21.03 9.77
CA LYS A 193 2.41 21.60 9.42
C LYS A 193 2.69 21.53 7.92
N HIS A 194 2.18 20.52 7.24
CA HIS A 194 2.33 20.34 5.79
C HIS A 194 1.15 20.92 4.98
N GLY A 195 0.31 21.77 5.61
CA GLY A 195 -0.73 22.53 4.91
C GLY A 195 -2.07 21.80 4.76
N ALA A 196 -2.34 20.79 5.57
CA ALA A 196 -3.67 20.18 5.58
C ALA A 196 -4.75 21.18 5.97
N LYS A 197 -5.84 21.23 5.17
CA LYS A 197 -6.95 22.16 5.36
C LYS A 197 -7.95 21.62 6.37
N LYS A 198 -8.21 22.34 7.44
CA LYS A 198 -9.15 21.96 8.51
C LYS A 198 -10.61 21.92 8.06
N GLY A 199 -10.95 22.66 7.03
CA GLY A 199 -12.30 22.80 6.52
C GLY A 199 -12.75 21.71 5.55
N ILE A 200 -11.91 20.74 5.20
CA ILE A 200 -12.33 19.62 4.35
C ILE A 200 -13.39 18.84 5.10
N LYS A 201 -14.46 18.51 4.36
CA LYS A 201 -15.63 17.80 4.86
C LYS A 201 -15.76 16.45 4.16
N ASP A 202 -16.26 15.46 4.88
CA ASP A 202 -16.75 14.21 4.31
C ASP A 202 -18.14 14.39 3.67
N GLU A 203 -18.75 13.33 3.22
CA GLU A 203 -20.05 13.30 2.53
C GLU A 203 -21.18 13.80 3.40
N GLU A 204 -21.10 13.63 4.72
CA GLU A 204 -22.09 14.11 5.68
C GLU A 204 -21.80 15.54 6.15
N GLY A 205 -20.83 16.21 5.53
CA GLY A 205 -20.46 17.59 5.84
C GLY A 205 -19.62 17.71 7.14
N ARG A 206 -19.06 16.65 7.65
CA ARG A 206 -18.29 16.61 8.91
C ARG A 206 -16.81 16.87 8.64
N THR A 207 -16.19 17.63 9.53
CA THR A 207 -14.76 17.97 9.49
C THR A 207 -13.96 17.12 10.51
N ALA A 208 -12.64 17.18 10.45
CA ALA A 208 -11.76 16.60 11.48
C ALA A 208 -12.11 17.09 12.90
N LEU A 209 -12.50 18.37 13.05
CA LEU A 209 -12.94 18.92 14.34
C LEU A 209 -14.21 18.27 14.86
N TYR A 210 -15.16 17.95 13.97
CA TYR A 210 -16.38 17.23 14.36
C TYR A 210 -16.02 15.88 14.99
N TYR A 211 -15.17 15.08 14.36
CA TYR A 211 -14.76 13.77 14.87
C TYR A 211 -13.98 13.88 16.20
N ALA A 212 -13.08 14.85 16.31
CA ALA A 212 -12.37 15.11 17.55
C ALA A 212 -13.33 15.43 18.71
N LYS A 213 -14.41 16.21 18.44
CA LYS A 213 -15.45 16.53 19.43
C LYS A 213 -16.28 15.31 19.81
N GLN A 214 -16.67 14.46 18.86
CA GLN A 214 -17.39 13.22 19.13
C GLN A 214 -16.61 12.29 20.06
N GLN A 215 -15.29 12.22 19.87
CA GLN A 215 -14.39 11.40 20.70
C GLN A 215 -13.96 12.09 22.01
N LYS A 216 -14.39 13.34 22.23
CA LYS A 216 -13.97 14.15 23.39
C LYS A 216 -12.45 14.32 23.51
N ASN A 217 -11.72 14.28 22.36
CA ASN A 217 -10.27 14.42 22.35
C ASN A 217 -9.87 15.92 22.47
N THR A 218 -9.78 16.38 23.72
CA THR A 218 -9.52 17.78 24.05
C THR A 218 -8.22 18.31 23.42
N SER A 219 -7.20 17.47 23.31
CA SER A 219 -5.91 17.87 22.72
C SER A 219 -6.05 18.17 21.23
N ILE A 220 -6.71 17.31 20.48
CA ILE A 220 -6.93 17.52 19.03
C ILE A 220 -7.91 18.66 18.78
N ILE A 221 -8.97 18.80 19.62
CA ILE A 221 -9.91 19.93 19.55
C ILE A 221 -9.14 21.25 19.65
N GLN A 222 -8.29 21.42 20.67
CA GLN A 222 -7.51 22.62 20.89
C GLN A 222 -6.57 22.94 19.71
N ILE A 223 -5.95 21.91 19.11
CA ILE A 223 -5.06 22.08 17.96
C ILE A 223 -5.87 22.56 16.76
N LEU A 224 -7.00 21.90 16.44
CA LEU A 224 -7.83 22.23 15.29
C LEU A 224 -8.52 23.60 15.42
N GLU A 225 -8.86 24.04 16.63
CA GLU A 225 -9.44 25.36 16.88
C GLU A 225 -8.39 26.50 16.83
N LYS A 226 -7.18 26.27 17.36
CA LYS A 226 -6.11 27.28 17.40
C LYS A 226 -5.30 27.42 16.13
N ALA A 227 -5.17 26.37 15.32
CA ALA A 227 -4.42 26.44 14.07
C ALA A 227 -5.04 27.54 13.17
N PRO A 228 -4.24 28.39 12.50
CA PRO A 228 -4.77 29.36 11.56
C PRO A 228 -5.65 28.68 10.51
N GLY A 229 -6.75 29.31 10.16
CA GLY A 229 -7.61 28.82 9.08
C GLY A 229 -6.90 29.04 7.74
N ASN A 230 -6.63 27.98 7.03
CA ASN A 230 -6.22 28.03 5.63
C ASN A 230 -7.45 27.87 4.75
#